data_5b584f2ede0f91dccc248265a3ba0af5
#
_entry.id   5b584f2ede0f91dccc248265a3ba0af5
#
_cell.length_a   1.000
_cell.length_b   1.000
_cell.length_c   1.000
_cell.angle_alpha   90.00
_cell.angle_beta   90.00
_cell.angle_gamma   90.00
#
_symmetry.space_group_name_H-M   'P 1'
#
loop_
_entity.id
_entity.type
_entity.pdbx_description
1 polymer ?
#
loop_
_entity_poly.entity_id
_entity_poly.type
_entity_poly.pdbx_seq_one_letter_code
_entity_poly.pdbx_strand_id
1 'polypeptide(L)'
;EYYLLFDENERVLDGYSYRNIGLFRTEKPKELAYAAVSAWHLCSWYRDARYCGRCGEKLVHDGNERMMRCPKCGNMIFPRINPSVIVAVTHGDYLLLTKYANRPGAQRTALVAGFTEFAESFEQTVQREVMEEVGLKVKDLRYYRCQPWGISGNIMMGYWCRLDGDDDTIHLDNFELADGAWVSREELRENYTGNGIA
;
A
#
# COMPACT_ATOMS: atom_id res chain seq x y z
N GLU A 1 18.86 -18.27 1.54
CA GLU A 1 19.16 -17.16 0.62
C GLU A 1 18.26 -17.25 -0.61
N TYR A 2 17.91 -16.09 -1.19
CA TYR A 2 17.10 -15.98 -2.39
C TYR A 2 17.85 -15.11 -3.41
N TYR A 3 17.75 -15.48 -4.68
CA TYR A 3 18.37 -14.77 -5.79
C TYR A 3 17.31 -14.28 -6.75
N LEU A 4 17.40 -13.02 -7.17
CA LEU A 4 16.57 -12.43 -8.21
C LEU A 4 17.33 -12.53 -9.54
N LEU A 5 16.82 -13.35 -10.44
CA LEU A 5 17.30 -13.40 -11.82
C LEU A 5 16.40 -12.50 -12.68
N PHE A 6 17.03 -11.55 -13.37
CA PHE A 6 16.34 -10.67 -14.30
C PHE A 6 16.52 -11.21 -15.73
N ASP A 7 15.46 -11.72 -16.35
CA ASP A 7 15.46 -12.16 -17.75
C ASP A 7 14.61 -11.18 -18.59
N GLU A 8 15.27 -10.42 -19.46
CA GLU A 8 14.61 -9.46 -20.37
C GLU A 8 13.78 -10.17 -21.46
N ASN A 9 14.01 -11.46 -21.70
CA ASN A 9 13.33 -12.21 -22.77
C ASN A 9 12.00 -12.84 -22.33
N GLU A 10 11.60 -12.67 -21.08
CA GLU A 10 10.33 -13.19 -20.51
C GLU A 10 10.06 -14.68 -20.88
N ARG A 11 11.10 -15.51 -20.84
CA ARG A 11 10.97 -16.91 -21.19
C ARG A 11 10.12 -17.67 -20.15
N VAL A 12 9.12 -18.38 -20.62
CA VAL A 12 8.38 -19.34 -19.81
C VAL A 12 9.19 -20.64 -19.77
N LEU A 13 9.53 -21.09 -18.57
CA LEU A 13 10.18 -22.39 -18.36
C LEU A 13 9.16 -23.52 -18.50
N ASP A 14 9.60 -24.67 -19.00
CA ASP A 14 8.72 -25.84 -19.11
C ASP A 14 8.14 -26.25 -17.75
N GLY A 15 6.83 -26.46 -17.72
CA GLY A 15 6.09 -26.75 -16.49
C GLY A 15 5.73 -25.54 -15.63
N TYR A 16 6.06 -24.31 -16.05
CA TYR A 16 5.72 -23.08 -15.36
C TYR A 16 4.73 -22.22 -16.15
N SER A 17 4.02 -21.36 -15.46
CA SER A 17 3.14 -20.37 -16.08
C SER A 17 3.20 -19.04 -15.33
N TYR A 18 3.04 -17.93 -16.05
CA TYR A 18 2.91 -16.62 -15.43
C TYR A 18 1.59 -16.52 -14.66
N ARG A 19 1.65 -15.95 -13.47
CA ARG A 19 0.50 -15.70 -12.62
C ARG A 19 0.52 -14.26 -12.12
N ASN A 20 -0.67 -13.75 -11.75
CA ASN A 20 -0.75 -12.44 -11.12
C ASN A 20 -0.08 -12.48 -9.74
N ILE A 21 0.75 -11.46 -9.44
CA ILE A 21 1.48 -11.33 -8.17
C ILE A 21 0.55 -11.35 -6.94
N GLY A 22 -0.71 -10.95 -7.09
CA GLY A 22 -1.72 -10.95 -6.04
C GLY A 22 -1.99 -12.30 -5.40
N LEU A 23 -1.64 -13.41 -6.08
CA LEU A 23 -1.77 -14.76 -5.52
C LEU A 23 -0.98 -14.92 -4.21
N PHE A 24 0.16 -14.24 -4.06
CA PHE A 24 1.00 -14.34 -2.87
C PHE A 24 0.39 -13.69 -1.61
N ARG A 25 -0.76 -13.03 -1.70
CA ARG A 25 -1.51 -12.56 -0.52
C ARG A 25 -1.99 -13.74 0.35
N THR A 26 -2.33 -14.85 -0.28
CA THR A 26 -2.91 -16.03 0.38
C THR A 26 -2.02 -17.26 0.40
N GLU A 27 -0.98 -17.30 -0.44
CA GLU A 27 -0.08 -18.44 -0.56
C GLU A 27 0.73 -18.73 0.70
N LYS A 28 1.12 -19.99 0.84
CA LYS A 28 1.95 -20.51 1.93
C LYS A 28 3.11 -21.32 1.34
N PRO A 29 4.27 -21.39 2.03
CA PRO A 29 4.54 -20.73 3.30
C PRO A 29 4.74 -19.21 3.14
N LYS A 30 4.39 -18.45 4.18
CA LYS A 30 4.39 -16.97 4.14
C LYS A 30 5.76 -16.36 3.84
N GLU A 31 6.82 -17.02 4.27
CA GLU A 31 8.21 -16.60 4.04
C GLU A 31 8.55 -16.59 2.54
N LEU A 32 8.11 -17.61 1.80
CA LEU A 32 8.31 -17.68 0.35
C LEU A 32 7.44 -16.64 -0.38
N ALA A 33 6.19 -16.48 0.06
CA ALA A 33 5.29 -15.45 -0.48
C ALA A 33 5.89 -14.04 -0.28
N TYR A 34 6.44 -13.77 0.90
CA TYR A 34 7.10 -12.49 1.20
C TYR A 34 8.36 -12.28 0.34
N ALA A 35 9.19 -13.32 0.17
CA ALA A 35 10.38 -13.27 -0.68
C ALA A 35 10.00 -12.98 -2.15
N ALA A 36 8.95 -13.64 -2.67
CA ALA A 36 8.46 -13.43 -4.03
C ALA A 36 7.92 -12.01 -4.25
N VAL A 37 7.13 -11.47 -3.31
CA VAL A 37 6.64 -10.10 -3.36
C VAL A 37 7.78 -9.08 -3.27
N SER A 38 8.78 -9.35 -2.43
CA SER A 38 9.97 -8.48 -2.32
C SER A 38 10.80 -8.48 -3.61
N ALA A 39 10.97 -9.67 -4.22
CA ALA A 39 11.62 -9.81 -5.52
C ALA A 39 10.86 -9.09 -6.63
N TRP A 40 9.52 -9.21 -6.65
CA TRP A 40 8.66 -8.47 -7.57
C TRP A 40 8.82 -6.96 -7.45
N HIS A 41 8.78 -6.41 -6.23
CA HIS A 41 8.96 -4.99 -5.98
C HIS A 41 10.32 -4.49 -6.49
N LEU A 42 11.39 -5.23 -6.18
CA LEU A 42 12.74 -4.90 -6.64
C LEU A 42 12.86 -5.00 -8.17
N CYS A 43 12.31 -6.06 -8.77
CA CYS A 43 12.29 -6.26 -10.22
C CYS A 43 11.55 -5.13 -10.95
N SER A 44 10.39 -4.73 -10.44
CA SER A 44 9.59 -3.63 -11.00
C SER A 44 10.38 -2.33 -10.98
N TRP A 45 11.05 -2.03 -9.86
CA TRP A 45 11.90 -0.84 -9.79
C TRP A 45 13.07 -0.87 -10.79
N TYR A 46 13.79 -2.00 -10.93
CA TYR A 46 14.87 -2.10 -11.94
C TYR A 46 14.36 -1.95 -13.36
N ARG A 47 13.18 -2.50 -13.67
CA ARG A 47 12.53 -2.37 -14.97
C ARG A 47 12.16 -0.91 -15.28
N ASP A 48 11.68 -0.18 -14.27
CA ASP A 48 11.25 1.21 -14.43
C ASP A 48 12.43 2.20 -14.40
N ALA A 49 13.51 1.89 -13.66
CA ALA A 49 14.70 2.73 -13.51
C ALA A 49 15.75 2.46 -14.60
N ARG A 50 15.37 2.47 -15.87
CA ARG A 50 16.29 2.20 -17.01
C ARG A 50 16.99 3.45 -17.54
N TYR A 51 16.32 4.58 -17.48
CA TYR A 51 16.81 5.85 -18.03
C TYR A 51 16.73 6.96 -16.98
N CYS A 52 17.70 7.87 -17.07
CA CYS A 52 17.77 9.02 -16.17
C CYS A 52 16.66 10.02 -16.46
N GLY A 53 15.78 10.27 -15.48
CA GLY A 53 14.70 11.26 -15.61
C GLY A 53 15.18 12.71 -15.75
N ARG A 54 16.49 12.99 -15.49
CA ARG A 54 17.07 14.32 -15.64
C ARG A 54 17.63 14.57 -17.04
N CYS A 55 18.29 13.59 -17.67
CA CYS A 55 19.02 13.82 -18.92
C CYS A 55 18.81 12.74 -20.01
N GLY A 56 17.95 11.75 -19.75
CA GLY A 56 17.60 10.69 -20.69
C GLY A 56 18.66 9.60 -20.89
N GLU A 57 19.85 9.71 -20.26
CA GLU A 57 20.93 8.72 -20.42
C GLU A 57 20.56 7.39 -19.77
N LYS A 58 21.06 6.28 -20.33
CA LYS A 58 20.87 4.95 -19.75
C LYS A 58 21.56 4.86 -18.40
N LEU A 59 20.84 4.37 -17.39
CA LEU A 59 21.35 4.19 -16.04
C LEU A 59 22.19 2.90 -15.94
N VAL A 60 23.14 2.91 -15.02
CA VAL A 60 23.97 1.76 -14.67
C VAL A 60 23.81 1.42 -13.19
N HIS A 61 24.03 0.15 -12.84
CA HIS A 61 24.08 -0.28 -11.44
C HIS A 61 25.25 0.38 -10.73
N ASP A 62 25.03 0.87 -9.51
CA ASP A 62 26.11 1.29 -8.64
C ASP A 62 26.83 0.07 -8.05
N GLY A 63 28.16 0.16 -7.89
CA GLY A 63 28.95 -0.97 -7.39
C GLY A 63 28.90 -1.17 -5.89
N ASN A 64 28.47 -0.17 -5.12
CA ASN A 64 28.52 -0.19 -3.67
C ASN A 64 27.15 -0.22 -3.02
N GLU A 65 26.14 0.43 -3.66
CA GLU A 65 24.82 0.56 -3.08
C GLU A 65 23.73 0.05 -4.02
N ARG A 66 22.59 -0.29 -3.44
CA ARG A 66 21.39 -0.65 -4.21
C ARG A 66 20.76 0.61 -4.78
N MET A 67 21.38 1.15 -5.83
CA MET A 67 20.86 2.29 -6.60
C MET A 67 21.26 2.17 -8.06
N MET A 68 20.57 2.92 -8.91
CA MET A 68 20.96 3.17 -10.28
C MET A 68 21.62 4.53 -10.37
N ARG A 69 22.75 4.63 -11.09
CA ARG A 69 23.50 5.88 -11.27
C ARG A 69 23.51 6.28 -12.75
N CYS A 70 23.36 7.56 -12.99
CA CYS A 70 23.54 8.12 -14.34
C CYS A 70 25.02 8.37 -14.59
N PRO A 71 25.65 7.73 -15.60
CA PRO A 71 27.06 7.95 -15.90
C PRO A 71 27.34 9.35 -16.48
N LYS A 72 26.31 10.02 -17.05
CA LYS A 72 26.46 11.33 -17.68
C LYS A 72 26.30 12.49 -16.70
N CYS A 73 25.27 12.50 -15.87
CA CYS A 73 24.98 13.65 -14.99
C CYS A 73 25.08 13.34 -13.48
N GLY A 74 25.48 12.13 -13.09
CA GLY A 74 25.67 11.74 -11.71
C GLY A 74 24.37 11.54 -10.91
N ASN A 75 23.19 11.65 -11.53
CA ASN A 75 21.92 11.48 -10.83
C ASN A 75 21.82 10.07 -10.22
N MET A 76 21.39 10.00 -8.96
CA MET A 76 21.23 8.76 -8.20
C MET A 76 19.74 8.44 -8.04
N ILE A 77 19.35 7.19 -8.30
CA ILE A 77 17.98 6.72 -8.19
C ILE A 77 17.96 5.49 -7.29
N PHE A 78 17.40 5.66 -6.11
CA PHE A 78 17.22 4.59 -5.12
C PHE A 78 15.94 3.81 -5.38
N PRO A 79 15.79 2.59 -4.80
CA PRO A 79 14.55 1.83 -4.86
C PRO A 79 13.36 2.67 -4.40
N ARG A 80 12.32 2.68 -5.22
CA ARG A 80 11.11 3.44 -4.93
C ARG A 80 10.28 2.69 -3.88
N ILE A 81 10.00 3.38 -2.78
CA ILE A 81 9.08 2.94 -1.73
C ILE A 81 8.12 4.10 -1.47
N ASN A 82 6.82 3.88 -1.69
CA ASN A 82 5.82 4.92 -1.52
C ASN A 82 5.28 4.87 -0.07
N PRO A 83 5.47 5.92 0.73
CA PRO A 83 4.90 5.98 2.08
C PRO A 83 3.38 6.14 2.00
N SER A 84 2.65 5.42 2.84
CA SER A 84 1.20 5.46 2.92
C SER A 84 0.71 5.16 4.33
N VAL A 85 -0.52 5.56 4.63
CA VAL A 85 -1.19 5.24 5.89
C VAL A 85 -2.36 4.30 5.66
N ILE A 86 -2.73 3.53 6.69
CA ILE A 86 -3.99 2.80 6.79
C ILE A 86 -4.57 3.06 8.17
N VAL A 87 -5.84 3.49 8.24
CA VAL A 87 -6.39 4.15 9.40
C VAL A 87 -7.66 3.47 9.90
N ALA A 88 -7.61 2.97 11.12
CA ALA A 88 -8.78 2.49 11.85
C ALA A 88 -9.39 3.66 12.63
N VAL A 89 -10.48 4.24 12.12
CA VAL A 89 -11.24 5.30 12.77
C VAL A 89 -12.32 4.68 13.65
N THR A 90 -12.32 5.04 14.94
CA THR A 90 -13.30 4.50 15.91
C THR A 90 -14.20 5.59 16.47
N HIS A 91 -15.45 5.25 16.75
CA HIS A 91 -16.43 6.05 17.49
C HIS A 91 -17.14 5.15 18.50
N GLY A 92 -16.81 5.27 19.79
CA GLY A 92 -17.27 4.32 20.81
C GLY A 92 -16.89 2.88 20.48
N ASP A 93 -17.86 2.00 20.34
CA ASP A 93 -17.69 0.59 19.98
C ASP A 93 -17.79 0.31 18.47
N TYR A 94 -17.82 1.35 17.66
CA TYR A 94 -17.90 1.25 16.20
C TYR A 94 -16.56 1.49 15.54
N LEU A 95 -16.34 0.83 14.41
CA LEU A 95 -15.21 1.02 13.48
C LEU A 95 -15.75 1.48 12.13
N LEU A 96 -15.14 2.52 11.57
CA LEU A 96 -15.43 2.94 10.21
C LEU A 96 -14.86 1.94 9.20
N LEU A 97 -15.71 1.44 8.34
CA LEU A 97 -15.33 0.60 7.19
C LEU A 97 -15.83 1.24 5.89
N THR A 98 -15.02 1.12 4.85
CA THR A 98 -15.29 1.69 3.53
C THR A 98 -15.29 0.62 2.45
N LYS A 99 -15.81 0.93 1.26
CA LYS A 99 -15.72 0.10 0.06
C LYS A 99 -15.31 0.95 -1.13
N TYR A 100 -14.35 0.45 -1.91
CA TYR A 100 -13.88 1.14 -3.11
C TYR A 100 -14.91 1.12 -4.25
N ALA A 101 -15.05 2.23 -4.99
CA ALA A 101 -16.00 2.38 -6.07
C ALA A 101 -15.64 1.57 -7.33
N ASN A 102 -14.36 1.56 -7.74
CA ASN A 102 -13.96 1.16 -9.10
C ASN A 102 -12.94 0.01 -9.15
N ARG A 103 -12.89 -0.87 -8.14
CA ARG A 103 -11.97 -2.02 -8.15
C ARG A 103 -12.69 -3.32 -8.53
N PRO A 104 -12.21 -4.08 -9.53
CA PRO A 104 -12.74 -5.42 -9.80
C PRO A 104 -12.66 -6.29 -8.53
N GLY A 105 -13.78 -6.86 -8.11
CA GLY A 105 -13.90 -7.59 -6.84
C GLY A 105 -14.13 -6.70 -5.61
N ALA A 106 -14.52 -5.46 -5.79
CA ALA A 106 -14.69 -4.38 -4.80
C ALA A 106 -15.82 -4.57 -3.76
N GLN A 107 -16.29 -5.77 -3.55
CA GLN A 107 -17.13 -6.12 -2.38
C GLN A 107 -16.30 -6.21 -1.07
N ARG A 108 -14.98 -5.97 -1.15
CA ARG A 108 -14.13 -6.04 0.03
C ARG A 108 -14.21 -4.75 0.82
N THR A 109 -14.53 -4.90 2.08
CA THR A 109 -14.46 -3.84 3.06
C THR A 109 -13.01 -3.49 3.34
N ALA A 110 -12.72 -2.19 3.46
CA ALA A 110 -11.39 -1.66 3.71
C ALA A 110 -11.42 -0.61 4.84
N LEU A 111 -10.25 -0.27 5.33
CA LEU A 111 -10.03 0.93 6.14
C LEU A 111 -9.66 2.09 5.22
N VAL A 112 -9.84 3.33 5.66
CA VAL A 112 -9.32 4.53 5.00
C VAL A 112 -7.82 4.38 4.80
N ALA A 113 -7.30 4.65 3.61
CA ALA A 113 -5.89 4.48 3.31
C ALA A 113 -5.45 5.36 2.13
N GLY A 114 -4.36 6.10 2.30
CA GLY A 114 -3.83 6.94 1.24
C GLY A 114 -2.33 7.18 1.33
N PHE A 115 -1.80 7.87 0.33
CA PHE A 115 -0.38 8.19 0.23
C PHE A 115 -0.03 9.46 0.99
N THR A 116 1.18 9.44 1.57
CA THR A 116 1.77 10.65 2.17
C THR A 116 2.19 11.62 1.07
N GLU A 117 1.77 12.85 1.18
CA GLU A 117 2.14 13.94 0.30
C GLU A 117 3.44 14.63 0.72
N PHE A 118 3.98 15.47 -0.18
CA PHE A 118 5.20 16.23 0.11
C PHE A 118 5.02 17.10 1.36
N ALA A 119 6.02 17.06 2.25
CA ALA A 119 6.08 17.81 3.49
C ALA A 119 5.03 17.44 4.54
N GLU A 120 4.33 16.31 4.39
CA GLU A 120 3.45 15.78 5.42
C GLU A 120 4.18 14.84 6.38
N SER A 121 3.79 14.87 7.66
CA SER A 121 4.02 13.73 8.56
C SER A 121 2.92 12.68 8.36
N PHE A 122 3.14 11.45 8.84
CA PHE A 122 2.10 10.41 8.76
C PHE A 122 0.82 10.79 9.51
N GLU A 123 0.94 11.54 10.62
CA GLU A 123 -0.22 12.02 11.37
C GLU A 123 -1.02 13.06 10.56
N GLN A 124 -0.35 13.92 9.81
CA GLN A 124 -1.01 14.86 8.90
C GLN A 124 -1.68 14.13 7.74
N THR A 125 -1.01 13.12 7.18
CA THR A 125 -1.60 12.23 6.16
C THR A 125 -2.88 11.58 6.68
N VAL A 126 -2.86 11.01 7.90
CA VAL A 126 -4.05 10.41 8.53
C VAL A 126 -5.21 11.41 8.60
N GLN A 127 -4.95 12.63 9.07
CA GLN A 127 -6.00 13.65 9.21
C GLN A 127 -6.56 14.10 7.87
N ARG A 128 -5.70 14.27 6.87
CA ARG A 128 -6.10 14.66 5.51
C ARG A 128 -6.91 13.56 4.82
N GLU A 129 -6.40 12.33 4.78
CA GLU A 129 -7.07 11.21 4.09
C GLU A 129 -8.45 10.91 4.70
N VAL A 130 -8.57 10.92 6.03
CA VAL A 130 -9.88 10.73 6.68
C VAL A 130 -10.83 11.88 6.35
N MET A 131 -10.32 13.12 6.29
CA MET A 131 -11.14 14.26 5.90
C MET A 131 -11.56 14.22 4.43
N GLU A 132 -10.64 13.86 3.52
CA GLU A 132 -10.89 13.82 2.07
C GLU A 132 -11.83 12.68 1.68
N GLU A 133 -11.59 11.46 2.18
CA GLU A 133 -12.35 10.29 1.79
C GLU A 133 -13.74 10.19 2.43
N VAL A 134 -13.87 10.62 3.71
CA VAL A 134 -15.09 10.38 4.50
C VAL A 134 -15.63 11.62 5.25
N GLY A 135 -14.97 12.77 5.12
CA GLY A 135 -15.44 14.06 5.70
C GLY A 135 -15.33 14.17 7.23
N LEU A 136 -14.59 13.29 7.88
CA LEU A 136 -14.51 13.21 9.33
C LEU A 136 -13.24 13.85 9.90
N LYS A 137 -13.35 14.51 11.07
CA LYS A 137 -12.21 14.92 11.88
C LYS A 137 -11.82 13.85 12.87
N VAL A 138 -10.52 13.67 13.07
CA VAL A 138 -9.99 12.64 13.97
C VAL A 138 -8.97 13.18 14.96
N LYS A 139 -8.90 12.54 16.12
CA LYS A 139 -7.99 12.83 17.22
C LYS A 139 -7.40 11.56 17.82
N ASP A 140 -6.48 11.74 18.79
CA ASP A 140 -5.83 10.65 19.54
C ASP A 140 -5.18 9.61 18.63
N LEU A 141 -4.47 10.06 17.62
CA LEU A 141 -3.77 9.23 16.67
C LEU A 141 -2.72 8.38 17.39
N ARG A 142 -2.77 7.07 17.18
CA ARG A 142 -1.84 6.11 17.78
C ARG A 142 -1.27 5.21 16.70
N TYR A 143 0.03 5.23 16.54
CA TYR A 143 0.72 4.27 15.69
C TYR A 143 0.45 2.83 16.16
N TYR A 144 0.09 1.97 15.23
CA TYR A 144 -0.19 0.57 15.50
C TYR A 144 0.95 -0.34 15.02
N ARG A 145 1.22 -0.33 13.72
CA ARG A 145 2.21 -1.22 13.08
C ARG A 145 2.55 -0.70 11.69
N CYS A 146 3.74 -1.07 11.21
CA CYS A 146 4.16 -0.85 9.83
C CYS A 146 4.20 -2.17 9.07
N GLN A 147 3.78 -2.15 7.80
CA GLN A 147 3.80 -3.30 6.91
C GLN A 147 4.35 -2.89 5.54
N PRO A 148 5.49 -3.48 5.08
CA PRO A 148 5.88 -3.38 3.68
C PRO A 148 4.83 -4.03 2.77
N TRP A 149 4.40 -3.31 1.75
CA TRP A 149 3.39 -3.76 0.80
C TRP A 149 3.97 -3.77 -0.62
N GLY A 150 4.84 -4.76 -0.90
CA GLY A 150 5.64 -4.84 -2.13
C GLY A 150 4.82 -5.04 -3.40
N ILE A 151 3.54 -5.46 -3.32
CA ILE A 151 2.66 -5.65 -4.48
C ILE A 151 2.45 -4.34 -5.23
N SER A 152 2.30 -3.22 -4.51
CA SER A 152 2.16 -1.87 -5.08
C SER A 152 3.33 -0.94 -4.75
N GLY A 153 4.40 -1.47 -4.13
CA GLY A 153 5.60 -0.71 -3.82
C GLY A 153 5.46 0.27 -2.67
N ASN A 154 4.58 -0.03 -1.70
CA ASN A 154 4.28 0.84 -0.57
C ASN A 154 4.94 0.36 0.71
N ILE A 155 5.11 1.29 1.64
CA ILE A 155 5.21 1.02 3.06
C ILE A 155 4.00 1.61 3.75
N MET A 156 3.19 0.76 4.41
CA MET A 156 1.94 1.17 5.03
C MET A 156 2.11 1.34 6.54
N MET A 157 1.81 2.53 7.04
CA MET A 157 1.83 2.87 8.46
C MET A 157 0.40 2.78 9.00
N GLY A 158 0.15 1.80 9.86
CA GLY A 158 -1.14 1.59 10.50
C GLY A 158 -1.35 2.51 11.69
N TYR A 159 -2.47 3.21 11.70
CA TYR A 159 -2.88 4.08 12.80
C TYR A 159 -4.26 3.70 13.31
N TRP A 160 -4.45 3.84 14.63
CA TRP A 160 -5.74 3.96 15.28
C TRP A 160 -6.00 5.41 15.61
N CYS A 161 -7.23 5.87 15.41
CA CYS A 161 -7.66 7.19 15.85
C CYS A 161 -9.12 7.14 16.29
N ARG A 162 -9.57 8.23 16.90
CA ARG A 162 -10.96 8.40 17.32
C ARG A 162 -11.59 9.56 16.54
N LEU A 163 -12.88 9.47 16.29
CA LEU A 163 -13.68 10.60 15.83
C LEU A 163 -13.47 11.79 16.76
N ASP A 164 -13.30 12.98 16.20
CA ASP A 164 -13.23 14.23 16.96
C ASP A 164 -14.57 14.96 16.91
N GLY A 165 -15.29 14.93 18.02
CA GLY A 165 -16.64 15.45 18.16
C GLY A 165 -17.72 14.35 18.13
N ASP A 166 -18.98 14.78 17.98
CA ASP A 166 -20.17 13.91 18.02
C ASP A 166 -20.82 13.73 16.63
N ASP A 167 -20.38 14.50 15.63
CA ASP A 167 -20.86 14.36 14.26
C ASP A 167 -20.15 13.22 13.57
N ASP A 168 -20.83 12.11 13.43
CA ASP A 168 -20.37 10.87 12.79
C ASP A 168 -20.89 10.70 11.35
N THR A 169 -21.45 11.76 10.78
CA THR A 169 -21.99 11.76 9.42
C THR A 169 -20.89 11.55 8.40
N ILE A 170 -20.98 10.46 7.64
CA ILE A 170 -20.00 10.12 6.61
C ILE A 170 -20.33 10.89 5.31
N HIS A 171 -19.36 11.64 4.81
CA HIS A 171 -19.43 12.34 3.54
C HIS A 171 -18.38 11.76 2.60
N LEU A 172 -18.81 10.81 1.72
CA LEU A 172 -17.92 10.16 0.76
C LEU A 172 -17.48 11.12 -0.33
N ASP A 173 -16.24 10.96 -0.79
CA ASP A 173 -15.73 11.68 -1.95
C ASP A 173 -16.40 11.27 -3.27
N ASN A 174 -17.10 10.11 -3.30
CA ASN A 174 -17.81 9.52 -4.46
C ASN A 174 -16.91 9.20 -5.68
N PHE A 175 -15.62 9.40 -5.59
CA PHE A 175 -14.66 9.07 -6.64
C PHE A 175 -13.90 7.77 -6.31
N GLU A 176 -13.35 7.69 -5.12
CA GLU A 176 -12.60 6.52 -4.64
C GLU A 176 -13.48 5.53 -3.89
N LEU A 177 -14.43 6.01 -3.11
CA LEU A 177 -15.29 5.21 -2.25
C LEU A 177 -16.72 5.14 -2.77
N ALA A 178 -17.29 3.93 -2.80
CA ALA A 178 -18.69 3.67 -3.12
C ALA A 178 -19.58 3.61 -1.89
N ASP A 179 -19.03 3.28 -0.73
CA ASP A 179 -19.78 3.05 0.50
C ASP A 179 -18.90 3.28 1.73
N GLY A 180 -19.51 3.68 2.83
CA GLY A 180 -18.86 3.84 4.13
C GLY A 180 -19.88 3.64 5.25
N ALA A 181 -19.52 2.88 6.27
CA ALA A 181 -20.41 2.58 7.38
C ALA A 181 -19.66 2.42 8.70
N TRP A 182 -20.34 2.83 9.76
CA TRP A 182 -19.94 2.50 11.12
C TRP A 182 -20.43 1.08 11.47
N VAL A 183 -19.48 0.17 11.70
CA VAL A 183 -19.75 -1.24 11.97
C VAL A 183 -19.43 -1.52 13.43
N SER A 184 -20.37 -2.15 14.14
CA SER A 184 -20.20 -2.46 15.56
C SER A 184 -19.13 -3.53 15.76
N ARG A 185 -18.54 -3.56 16.95
CA ARG A 185 -17.60 -4.62 17.36
C ARG A 185 -18.21 -6.02 17.28
N GLU A 186 -19.49 -6.15 17.51
CA GLU A 186 -20.23 -7.41 17.45
C GLU A 186 -20.34 -7.89 16.00
N GLU A 187 -20.80 -7.05 15.10
CA GLU A 187 -20.86 -7.32 13.66
C GLU A 187 -19.49 -7.66 13.07
N LEU A 188 -18.42 -6.97 13.52
CA LEU A 188 -17.05 -7.29 13.11
C LEU A 188 -16.66 -8.71 13.52
N ARG A 189 -17.00 -9.16 14.72
CA ARG A 189 -16.70 -10.52 15.18
C ARG A 189 -17.47 -11.58 14.39
N GLU A 190 -18.71 -11.31 14.03
CA GLU A 190 -19.55 -12.25 13.28
C GLU A 190 -19.16 -12.36 11.80
N ASN A 191 -18.91 -11.23 11.16
CA ASN A 191 -18.78 -11.17 9.71
C ASN A 191 -17.33 -11.22 9.20
N TYR A 192 -16.32 -10.94 10.05
CA TYR A 192 -14.91 -10.78 9.61
C TYR A 192 -13.96 -11.77 10.28
N THR A 193 -14.45 -12.88 10.85
CA THR A 193 -13.63 -13.95 11.42
C THR A 193 -12.90 -14.72 10.31
N GLY A 194 -11.61 -14.47 10.14
CA GLY A 194 -10.69 -15.37 9.43
C GLY A 194 -10.09 -14.89 8.12
N ASN A 195 -10.69 -13.97 7.36
CA ASN A 195 -10.16 -13.53 6.06
C ASN A 195 -9.66 -12.08 6.00
N GLY A 196 -9.61 -11.42 7.12
CA GLY A 196 -9.03 -10.09 7.26
C GLY A 196 -9.79 -8.99 6.50
N ILE A 197 -9.78 -7.80 7.07
CA ILE A 197 -10.03 -6.55 6.34
C ILE A 197 -8.85 -6.38 5.39
N ALA A 198 -9.12 -6.15 4.11
CA ALA A 198 -8.12 -6.06 3.05
C ALA A 198 -7.23 -4.83 3.19
#